data_067b11ce9ba257526cae28786507d497
#
_entry.id   067b11ce9ba257526cae28786507d497
#
_cell.length_a   1.000
_cell.length_b   1.000
_cell.length_c   1.000
_cell.angle_alpha   90.00
_cell.angle_beta   90.00
_cell.angle_gamma   90.00
#
_symmetry.space_group_name_H-M   'P 1'
#
loop_
_entity.id
_entity.type
_entity.pdbx_description
1 polymer ?
#
loop_
_entity_poly.entity_id
_entity_poly.type
_entity_poly.pdbx_seq_one_letter_code
_entity_poly.pdbx_strand_id
1 'polypeptide(L)'
;MESHEGGENMRLCRGDCIGLAAPSHLATREGYAPVIQAMEARGYRVKTAENMFSSAWGFAASAEDRARDINQLIADDDVKLIFFGGGEGGDEVIPLIDYASAAAHPKMWLSFSDGTSILSAINRCAGLPVLYGQSPGGLVEPSAYDAANFHAHVEEGCAPMHLKSGAWRTVTGGTASGTLSGGYLDNYVFLAASGWIAPKPEEEFILALEEHEMFFGVEHVSDSIGRLEQTPVMPHVRGILFGHYSDPMNEHLLFRLKVLGEKWGIPVAYTDDFGHGVNHAIFPFGAHATLDTENAALSYSYK
;
A
#
# COMPACT_ATOMS: atom_id res chain seq x y z
N MET A 1 -28.53 1.45 -19.88
CA MET A 1 -27.18 1.17 -19.37
C MET A 1 -26.49 2.52 -19.33
N GLU A 2 -26.66 3.24 -18.24
CA GLU A 2 -26.04 4.53 -18.02
C GLU A 2 -24.60 4.27 -17.58
N SER A 3 -23.66 4.82 -18.34
CA SER A 3 -22.25 4.86 -17.98
C SER A 3 -22.12 5.64 -16.67
N HIS A 4 -21.62 5.02 -15.61
CA HIS A 4 -21.16 5.73 -14.44
C HIS A 4 -19.96 6.60 -14.84
N GLU A 5 -20.23 7.84 -15.23
CA GLU A 5 -19.31 8.96 -15.15
C GLU A 5 -19.16 9.29 -13.66
N GLY A 6 -18.04 8.90 -13.05
CA GLY A 6 -17.86 9.15 -11.63
C GLY A 6 -16.52 8.76 -11.09
N GLY A 7 -15.45 9.17 -11.75
CA GLY A 7 -14.15 9.24 -11.11
C GLY A 7 -13.97 10.56 -10.36
N GLU A 8 -14.92 10.95 -9.50
CA GLU A 8 -14.61 11.96 -8.48
C GLU A 8 -13.56 11.35 -7.56
N ASN A 9 -12.35 11.93 -7.55
CA ASN A 9 -11.30 11.55 -6.62
C ASN A 9 -11.87 11.62 -5.20
N MET A 10 -12.06 10.45 -4.57
CA MET A 10 -12.50 10.39 -3.19
C MET A 10 -11.48 11.11 -2.32
N ARG A 11 -11.94 12.03 -1.49
CA ARG A 11 -11.11 12.78 -0.55
C ARG A 11 -11.74 12.77 0.83
N LEU A 12 -10.92 12.86 1.86
CA LEU A 12 -11.35 12.92 3.24
C LEU A 12 -11.50 14.38 3.68
N CYS A 13 -12.70 14.78 4.09
CA CYS A 13 -13.00 16.13 4.56
C CYS A 13 -13.17 16.16 6.08
N ARG A 14 -12.99 17.34 6.68
CA ARG A 14 -13.32 17.53 8.11
C ARG A 14 -14.78 17.16 8.36
N GLY A 15 -15.02 16.38 9.42
CA GLY A 15 -16.34 15.83 9.75
C GLY A 15 -16.58 14.43 9.19
N ASP A 16 -15.80 13.97 8.22
CA ASP A 16 -15.89 12.59 7.73
C ASP A 16 -15.43 11.57 8.80
N CYS A 17 -15.85 10.33 8.63
CA CYS A 17 -15.57 9.26 9.57
C CYS A 17 -14.47 8.34 9.03
N ILE A 18 -13.44 8.12 9.87
CA ILE A 18 -12.40 7.12 9.67
C ILE A 18 -12.77 5.85 10.44
N GLY A 19 -12.85 4.71 9.74
CA GLY A 19 -12.99 3.39 10.34
C GLY A 19 -11.61 2.79 10.61
N LEU A 20 -11.29 2.50 11.87
CA LEU A 20 -10.05 1.83 12.28
C LEU A 20 -10.29 0.35 12.48
N ALA A 21 -9.40 -0.48 11.93
CA ALA A 21 -9.34 -1.91 12.14
C ALA A 21 -7.90 -2.36 12.49
N ALA A 22 -7.74 -3.57 12.99
CA ALA A 22 -6.45 -4.19 13.26
C ALA A 22 -6.41 -5.61 12.64
N PRO A 23 -6.34 -5.71 11.30
CA PRO A 23 -6.37 -7.01 10.63
C PRO A 23 -5.07 -7.80 10.78
N SER A 24 -3.98 -7.15 11.15
CA SER A 24 -2.62 -7.71 11.09
C SER A 24 -1.84 -7.64 12.41
N HIS A 25 -2.40 -7.07 13.48
CA HIS A 25 -1.67 -6.88 14.74
C HIS A 25 -2.59 -6.85 15.95
N LEU A 26 -2.02 -7.08 17.13
CA LEU A 26 -2.70 -6.88 18.41
C LEU A 26 -2.74 -5.38 18.73
N ALA A 27 -3.88 -4.75 18.50
CA ALA A 27 -4.13 -3.39 18.93
C ALA A 27 -4.50 -3.34 20.42
N THR A 28 -4.09 -2.30 21.11
CA THR A 28 -4.52 -2.00 22.47
C THR A 28 -5.23 -0.65 22.55
N ARG A 29 -6.17 -0.51 23.49
CA ARG A 29 -6.88 0.77 23.69
C ARG A 29 -5.92 1.88 24.08
N GLU A 30 -4.93 1.58 24.89
CA GLU A 30 -3.90 2.52 25.33
C GLU A 30 -3.02 2.98 24.15
N GLY A 31 -2.61 2.05 23.26
CA GLY A 31 -1.80 2.37 22.09
C GLY A 31 -2.57 3.18 21.04
N TYR A 32 -3.87 2.94 20.90
CA TYR A 32 -4.70 3.65 19.92
C TYR A 32 -5.32 4.95 20.45
N ALA A 33 -5.33 5.21 21.76
CA ALA A 33 -5.86 6.45 22.30
C ALA A 33 -5.19 7.71 21.69
N PRO A 34 -3.85 7.84 21.59
CA PRO A 34 -3.22 8.99 20.94
C PRO A 34 -3.51 9.04 19.43
N VAL A 35 -3.68 7.90 18.76
CA VAL A 35 -4.03 7.83 17.33
C VAL A 35 -5.42 8.43 17.09
N ILE A 36 -6.41 7.99 17.88
CA ILE A 36 -7.78 8.51 17.80
C ILE A 36 -7.79 10.01 18.09
N GLN A 37 -7.10 10.43 19.16
CA GLN A 37 -6.99 11.86 19.50
C GLN A 37 -6.38 12.70 18.39
N ALA A 38 -5.34 12.18 17.71
CA ALA A 38 -4.69 12.88 16.60
C ALA A 38 -5.61 13.04 15.39
N MET A 39 -6.46 12.05 15.09
CA MET A 39 -7.46 12.12 14.03
C MET A 39 -8.60 13.10 14.38
N GLU A 40 -9.12 13.04 15.61
CA GLU A 40 -10.16 13.94 16.09
C GLU A 40 -9.68 15.40 16.15
N ALA A 41 -8.41 15.64 16.54
CA ALA A 41 -7.81 16.98 16.51
C ALA A 41 -7.72 17.58 15.09
N ARG A 42 -7.62 16.72 14.05
CA ARG A 42 -7.70 17.13 12.64
C ARG A 42 -9.15 17.39 12.19
N GLY A 43 -10.13 17.04 13.03
CA GLY A 43 -11.56 17.27 12.79
C GLY A 43 -12.28 16.09 12.16
N TYR A 44 -11.70 14.90 12.18
CA TYR A 44 -12.36 13.67 11.73
C TYR A 44 -13.16 13.03 12.87
N ARG A 45 -14.18 12.26 12.52
CA ARG A 45 -14.81 11.30 13.43
C ARG A 45 -14.11 9.96 13.31
N VAL A 46 -14.05 9.19 14.38
CA VAL A 46 -13.37 7.90 14.39
C VAL A 46 -14.33 6.81 14.90
N LYS A 47 -14.39 5.70 14.17
CA LYS A 47 -15.03 4.46 14.59
C LYS A 47 -13.97 3.37 14.67
N THR A 48 -13.90 2.67 15.80
CA THR A 48 -13.07 1.45 15.94
C THR A 48 -13.92 0.23 15.66
N ALA A 49 -13.36 -0.73 14.91
CA ALA A 49 -14.00 -2.02 14.68
C ALA A 49 -14.21 -2.79 15.99
N GLU A 50 -15.21 -3.65 16.04
CA GLU A 50 -15.67 -4.32 17.28
C GLU A 50 -14.58 -5.19 17.91
N ASN A 51 -13.90 -6.00 17.09
CA ASN A 51 -12.89 -6.95 17.54
C ASN A 51 -11.46 -6.42 17.48
N MET A 52 -11.27 -5.15 17.12
CA MET A 52 -9.96 -4.52 16.93
C MET A 52 -9.00 -4.71 18.10
N PHE A 53 -9.52 -4.78 19.33
CA PHE A 53 -8.73 -4.93 20.56
C PHE A 53 -8.78 -6.34 21.12
N SER A 54 -9.26 -7.32 20.36
CA SER A 54 -9.35 -8.72 20.75
C SER A 54 -8.10 -9.48 20.27
N SER A 55 -7.78 -10.57 20.95
CA SER A 55 -6.72 -11.48 20.56
C SER A 55 -7.19 -12.92 20.69
N ALA A 56 -7.03 -13.71 19.64
CA ALA A 56 -7.27 -15.15 19.65
C ALA A 56 -5.96 -15.93 19.73
N TRP A 57 -4.89 -15.43 19.10
CA TRP A 57 -3.62 -16.14 18.94
C TRP A 57 -2.44 -15.43 19.63
N GLY A 58 -2.67 -14.32 20.36
CA GLY A 58 -1.65 -13.51 21.01
C GLY A 58 -1.09 -12.37 20.19
N PHE A 59 -1.39 -12.30 18.88
CA PHE A 59 -0.97 -11.23 17.98
C PHE A 59 -2.14 -10.48 17.31
N ALA A 60 -3.28 -11.14 17.12
CA ALA A 60 -4.50 -10.53 16.58
C ALA A 60 -5.75 -11.32 17.02
N ALA A 61 -6.94 -10.84 16.68
CA ALA A 61 -8.19 -11.61 16.75
C ALA A 61 -8.18 -12.77 15.72
N SER A 62 -9.18 -13.64 15.76
CA SER A 62 -9.34 -14.69 14.73
C SER A 62 -9.50 -14.07 13.33
N ALA A 63 -9.16 -14.81 12.27
CA ALA A 63 -9.32 -14.35 10.90
C ALA A 63 -10.79 -13.96 10.61
N GLU A 64 -11.75 -14.74 11.14
CA GLU A 64 -13.17 -14.49 10.98
C GLU A 64 -13.62 -13.19 11.69
N ASP A 65 -13.10 -12.89 12.87
CA ASP A 65 -13.43 -11.66 13.58
C ASP A 65 -12.81 -10.43 12.89
N ARG A 66 -11.56 -10.54 12.45
CA ARG A 66 -10.88 -9.47 11.68
C ARG A 66 -11.58 -9.20 10.36
N ALA A 67 -12.01 -10.23 9.63
CA ALA A 67 -12.78 -10.10 8.41
C ALA A 67 -14.17 -9.50 8.65
N ARG A 68 -14.84 -9.90 9.73
CA ARG A 68 -16.12 -9.31 10.15
C ARG A 68 -15.98 -7.82 10.42
N ASP A 69 -14.92 -7.41 11.09
CA ASP A 69 -14.60 -6.01 11.35
C ASP A 69 -14.45 -5.21 10.04
N ILE A 70 -13.69 -5.73 9.09
CA ILE A 70 -13.53 -5.10 7.77
C ILE A 70 -14.87 -5.04 7.03
N ASN A 71 -15.65 -6.13 6.99
CA ASN A 71 -16.92 -6.19 6.29
C ASN A 71 -17.97 -5.25 6.93
N GLN A 72 -17.96 -5.07 8.24
CA GLN A 72 -18.82 -4.11 8.92
C GLN A 72 -18.44 -2.66 8.55
N LEU A 73 -17.14 -2.33 8.50
CA LEU A 73 -16.69 -1.00 8.07
C LEU A 73 -17.00 -0.73 6.58
N ILE A 74 -16.96 -1.76 5.72
CA ILE A 74 -17.39 -1.67 4.33
C ILE A 74 -18.88 -1.28 4.24
N ALA A 75 -19.73 -1.96 5.01
CA ALA A 75 -21.18 -1.76 4.99
C ALA A 75 -21.64 -0.47 5.70
N ASP A 76 -20.79 0.18 6.47
CA ASP A 76 -21.14 1.40 7.21
C ASP A 76 -21.03 2.64 6.31
N ASP A 77 -22.16 3.18 5.87
CA ASP A 77 -22.24 4.35 4.98
C ASP A 77 -21.63 5.64 5.58
N ASP A 78 -21.45 5.70 6.89
CA ASP A 78 -20.84 6.82 7.58
C ASP A 78 -19.29 6.81 7.44
N VAL A 79 -18.69 5.64 7.26
CA VAL A 79 -17.25 5.48 7.08
C VAL A 79 -16.83 5.90 5.65
N LYS A 80 -15.86 6.81 5.55
CA LYS A 80 -15.28 7.28 4.29
C LYS A 80 -13.89 6.71 4.00
N LEU A 81 -13.10 6.48 5.05
CA LEU A 81 -11.76 5.90 4.97
C LEU A 81 -11.69 4.67 5.91
N ILE A 82 -11.28 3.52 5.39
CA ILE A 82 -10.87 2.37 6.20
C ILE A 82 -9.35 2.42 6.32
N PHE A 83 -8.87 2.58 7.56
CA PHE A 83 -7.46 2.81 7.85
C PHE A 83 -6.94 1.80 8.88
N PHE A 84 -5.89 1.08 8.54
CA PHE A 84 -5.31 0.05 9.38
C PHE A 84 -3.79 0.00 9.25
N GLY A 85 -3.13 -0.54 10.28
CA GLY A 85 -1.67 -0.72 10.31
C GLY A 85 -1.23 -2.02 9.65
N GLY A 86 0.09 -2.18 9.57
CA GLY A 86 0.73 -3.44 9.23
C GLY A 86 0.85 -4.39 10.43
N GLY A 87 1.65 -5.42 10.28
CA GLY A 87 1.87 -6.49 11.24
C GLY A 87 2.10 -7.80 10.51
N GLU A 88 1.36 -8.86 10.88
CA GLU A 88 1.40 -10.16 10.21
C GLU A 88 0.00 -10.79 10.17
N GLY A 89 -0.32 -11.53 9.11
CA GLY A 89 -1.54 -12.32 8.97
C GLY A 89 -2.70 -11.63 8.25
N GLY A 90 -2.45 -10.54 7.53
CA GLY A 90 -3.47 -9.90 6.67
C GLY A 90 -3.95 -10.83 5.56
N ASP A 91 -3.11 -11.73 5.08
CA ASP A 91 -3.45 -12.72 4.05
C ASP A 91 -4.44 -13.80 4.52
N GLU A 92 -4.55 -14.08 5.82
CA GLU A 92 -5.61 -14.94 6.37
C GLU A 92 -7.02 -14.32 6.22
N VAL A 93 -7.08 -12.99 6.16
CA VAL A 93 -8.34 -12.22 6.11
C VAL A 93 -8.89 -12.12 4.69
N ILE A 94 -8.02 -12.06 3.68
CA ILE A 94 -8.44 -11.79 2.29
C ILE A 94 -9.48 -12.78 1.73
N PRO A 95 -9.48 -14.10 2.03
CA PRO A 95 -10.53 -14.99 1.54
C PRO A 95 -11.92 -14.75 2.15
N LEU A 96 -12.00 -13.96 3.22
CA LEU A 96 -13.22 -13.74 4.02
C LEU A 96 -13.82 -12.33 3.80
N ILE A 97 -13.19 -11.48 2.98
CA ILE A 97 -13.68 -10.13 2.66
C ILE A 97 -14.84 -10.22 1.66
N ASP A 98 -15.87 -9.43 1.88
CA ASP A 98 -16.98 -9.24 0.94
C ASP A 98 -16.62 -8.20 -0.12
N TYR A 99 -15.94 -8.63 -1.17
CA TYR A 99 -15.53 -7.77 -2.28
C TYR A 99 -16.71 -7.21 -3.08
N ALA A 100 -17.83 -7.92 -3.14
CA ALA A 100 -19.04 -7.43 -3.82
C ALA A 100 -19.63 -6.24 -3.04
N SER A 101 -19.70 -6.35 -1.73
CA SER A 101 -20.08 -5.23 -0.86
C SER A 101 -19.08 -4.07 -0.96
N ALA A 102 -17.78 -4.34 -0.98
CA ALA A 102 -16.75 -3.30 -1.13
C ALA A 102 -16.93 -2.53 -2.45
N ALA A 103 -17.20 -3.20 -3.56
CA ALA A 103 -17.47 -2.59 -4.85
C ALA A 103 -18.78 -1.77 -4.88
N ALA A 104 -19.81 -2.23 -4.14
CA ALA A 104 -21.11 -1.54 -4.04
C ALA A 104 -21.07 -0.33 -3.09
N HIS A 105 -20.20 -0.33 -2.10
CA HIS A 105 -20.01 0.74 -1.11
C HIS A 105 -18.56 1.27 -1.16
N PRO A 106 -18.15 1.93 -2.25
CA PRO A 106 -16.76 2.35 -2.43
C PRO A 106 -16.30 3.30 -1.33
N LYS A 107 -15.12 3.02 -0.78
CA LYS A 107 -14.47 3.79 0.29
C LYS A 107 -13.01 4.01 -0.04
N MET A 108 -12.38 4.98 0.61
CA MET A 108 -10.93 5.10 0.64
C MET A 108 -10.34 3.99 1.51
N TRP A 109 -9.19 3.50 1.11
CA TRP A 109 -8.42 2.49 1.84
C TRP A 109 -6.99 2.97 2.00
N LEU A 110 -6.48 2.97 3.21
CA LEU A 110 -5.09 3.34 3.47
C LEU A 110 -4.46 2.34 4.44
N SER A 111 -3.29 1.85 4.10
CA SER A 111 -2.51 0.97 4.96
C SER A 111 -1.03 0.94 4.55
N PHE A 112 -0.26 0.09 5.23
CA PHE A 112 1.17 -0.05 5.09
C PHE A 112 1.63 -1.48 5.44
N SER A 113 2.83 -1.90 4.97
CA SER A 113 3.47 -3.16 5.35
C SER A 113 2.58 -4.38 5.01
N ASP A 114 2.25 -5.26 5.96
CA ASP A 114 1.37 -6.42 5.79
C ASP A 114 -0.03 -6.05 5.23
N GLY A 115 -0.46 -4.79 5.41
CA GLY A 115 -1.66 -4.25 4.77
C GLY A 115 -1.66 -4.35 3.25
N THR A 116 -0.50 -4.61 2.62
CA THR A 116 -0.36 -4.95 1.21
C THR A 116 -1.33 -6.05 0.78
N SER A 117 -1.52 -7.08 1.61
CA SER A 117 -2.40 -8.21 1.33
C SER A 117 -3.84 -7.77 1.10
N ILE A 118 -4.40 -7.01 2.03
CA ILE A 118 -5.79 -6.54 1.96
C ILE A 118 -5.95 -5.47 0.87
N LEU A 119 -5.04 -4.49 0.79
CA LEU A 119 -5.10 -3.42 -0.20
C LEU A 119 -5.07 -3.98 -1.63
N SER A 120 -4.15 -4.92 -1.92
CA SER A 120 -4.03 -5.54 -3.24
C SER A 120 -5.27 -6.37 -3.59
N ALA A 121 -5.83 -7.10 -2.62
CA ALA A 121 -7.06 -7.88 -2.82
C ALA A 121 -8.28 -6.97 -3.07
N ILE A 122 -8.43 -5.87 -2.33
CA ILE A 122 -9.48 -4.85 -2.58
C ILE A 122 -9.31 -4.23 -3.97
N ASN A 123 -8.10 -3.83 -4.33
CA ASN A 123 -7.84 -3.27 -5.66
C ASN A 123 -8.19 -4.27 -6.77
N ARG A 124 -7.78 -5.52 -6.62
CA ARG A 124 -7.98 -6.54 -7.66
C ARG A 124 -9.39 -7.09 -7.73
N CYS A 125 -10.01 -7.43 -6.60
CA CYS A 125 -11.29 -8.13 -6.54
C CYS A 125 -12.49 -7.18 -6.50
N ALA A 126 -12.37 -6.00 -5.87
CA ALA A 126 -13.43 -5.00 -5.85
C ALA A 126 -13.24 -3.91 -6.93
N GLY A 127 -12.07 -3.83 -7.58
CA GLY A 127 -11.79 -2.83 -8.61
C GLY A 127 -11.62 -1.41 -8.09
N LEU A 128 -11.33 -1.23 -6.81
CA LEU A 128 -11.20 0.06 -6.16
C LEU A 128 -9.74 0.51 -6.13
N PRO A 129 -9.43 1.81 -6.35
CA PRO A 129 -8.11 2.35 -6.04
C PRO A 129 -7.87 2.31 -4.53
N VAL A 130 -6.62 2.08 -4.13
CA VAL A 130 -6.22 2.02 -2.72
C VAL A 130 -4.95 2.82 -2.49
N LEU A 131 -4.74 3.28 -1.26
CA LEU A 131 -3.57 4.06 -0.88
C LEU A 131 -2.63 3.20 -0.02
N TYR A 132 -1.37 3.12 -0.43
CA TYR A 132 -0.33 2.41 0.30
C TYR A 132 0.72 3.38 0.81
N GLY A 133 1.18 3.24 2.05
CA GLY A 133 2.38 3.92 2.53
C GLY A 133 2.34 4.43 3.97
N GLN A 134 1.18 4.59 4.59
CA GLN A 134 1.09 5.07 5.96
C GLN A 134 0.21 4.17 6.83
N SER A 135 0.51 4.15 8.13
CA SER A 135 -0.29 3.50 9.17
C SER A 135 -0.96 4.54 10.08
N PRO A 136 -2.02 4.16 10.81
CA PRO A 136 -2.70 5.08 11.74
C PRO A 136 -1.77 5.74 12.77
N GLY A 137 -0.76 4.99 13.26
CA GLY A 137 0.22 5.49 14.21
C GLY A 137 1.07 6.64 13.68
N GLY A 138 1.32 6.69 12.38
CA GLY A 138 2.08 7.77 11.73
C GLY A 138 1.41 9.15 11.83
N LEU A 139 0.09 9.20 12.12
CA LEU A 139 -0.62 10.47 12.28
C LEU A 139 -0.44 11.13 13.65
N VAL A 140 0.14 10.45 14.64
CA VAL A 140 0.32 11.01 15.99
C VAL A 140 1.32 12.16 15.96
N GLU A 141 2.51 11.92 15.41
CA GLU A 141 3.58 12.90 15.24
C GLU A 141 4.19 12.76 13.83
N PRO A 142 3.44 13.13 12.76
CA PRO A 142 3.93 12.95 11.40
C PRO A 142 5.12 13.88 11.12
N SER A 143 6.09 13.39 10.36
CA SER A 143 7.08 14.26 9.74
C SER A 143 6.41 15.27 8.80
N ALA A 144 7.09 16.36 8.45
CA ALA A 144 6.56 17.32 7.47
C ALA A 144 6.29 16.62 6.10
N TYR A 145 7.13 15.65 5.75
CA TYR A 145 6.99 14.87 4.53
C TYR A 145 5.74 13.96 4.57
N ASP A 146 5.54 13.21 5.66
CA ASP A 146 4.40 12.32 5.80
C ASP A 146 3.08 13.10 5.86
N ALA A 147 3.08 14.24 6.57
CA ALA A 147 1.92 15.14 6.61
C ALA A 147 1.56 15.70 5.22
N ALA A 148 2.57 16.08 4.42
CA ALA A 148 2.37 16.56 3.04
C ALA A 148 1.80 15.46 2.14
N ASN A 149 2.28 14.21 2.27
CA ASN A 149 1.75 13.05 1.54
C ASN A 149 0.30 12.75 1.93
N PHE A 150 -0.01 12.74 3.24
CA PHE A 150 -1.38 12.54 3.70
C PHE A 150 -2.32 13.63 3.16
N HIS A 151 -1.91 14.90 3.27
CA HIS A 151 -2.68 16.01 2.72
C HIS A 151 -2.94 15.84 1.22
N ALA A 152 -1.90 15.62 0.43
CA ALA A 152 -1.99 15.55 -1.03
C ALA A 152 -2.82 14.36 -1.54
N HIS A 153 -2.73 13.19 -0.90
CA HIS A 153 -3.36 11.97 -1.38
C HIS A 153 -4.70 11.65 -0.70
N VAL A 154 -4.88 12.06 0.55
CA VAL A 154 -6.08 11.73 1.33
C VAL A 154 -7.04 12.91 1.42
N GLU A 155 -6.53 14.13 1.66
CA GLU A 155 -7.39 15.31 1.87
C GLU A 155 -7.68 16.09 0.57
N GLU A 156 -6.71 16.12 -0.38
CA GLU A 156 -6.89 16.78 -1.69
C GLU A 156 -7.32 15.82 -2.81
N GLY A 157 -7.29 14.50 -2.56
CA GLY A 157 -7.79 13.50 -3.47
C GLY A 157 -6.78 13.07 -4.55
N CYS A 158 -5.56 12.80 -4.16
CA CYS A 158 -4.43 12.31 -4.96
C CYS A 158 -3.66 13.36 -5.76
N ALA A 159 -2.38 13.46 -5.40
CA ALA A 159 -1.42 14.25 -6.15
C ALA A 159 -1.18 13.65 -7.55
N PRO A 160 -0.95 14.48 -8.59
CA PRO A 160 -0.64 13.99 -9.93
C PRO A 160 0.79 13.45 -10.05
N MET A 161 1.63 13.71 -9.06
CA MET A 161 3.04 13.29 -9.03
C MET A 161 3.45 12.87 -7.63
N HIS A 162 4.40 11.94 -7.58
CA HIS A 162 5.07 11.54 -6.36
C HIS A 162 5.82 12.70 -5.72
N LEU A 163 5.64 12.87 -4.40
CA LEU A 163 6.37 13.84 -3.61
C LEU A 163 7.70 13.22 -3.17
N LYS A 164 8.82 13.83 -3.62
CA LYS A 164 10.15 13.34 -3.27
C LYS A 164 10.63 13.92 -1.95
N SER A 165 11.27 13.10 -1.11
CA SER A 165 12.00 13.54 0.09
C SER A 165 13.47 13.85 -0.21
N GLY A 166 14.05 13.18 -1.23
CA GLY A 166 15.46 13.25 -1.56
C GLY A 166 15.79 12.83 -3.00
N ALA A 167 17.06 12.53 -3.23
CA ALA A 167 17.54 12.04 -4.51
C ALA A 167 17.22 10.55 -4.67
N TRP A 168 16.78 10.16 -5.85
CA TRP A 168 16.66 8.76 -6.23
C TRP A 168 17.99 8.23 -6.77
N ARG A 169 18.18 6.94 -6.63
CA ARG A 169 19.29 6.23 -7.25
C ARG A 169 18.80 5.43 -8.46
N THR A 170 19.17 5.88 -9.66
CA THR A 170 18.91 5.13 -10.88
C THR A 170 19.75 3.85 -10.88
N VAL A 171 19.11 2.70 -10.97
CA VAL A 171 19.73 1.37 -11.02
C VAL A 171 19.84 0.90 -12.47
N THR A 172 18.74 0.97 -13.21
CA THR A 172 18.68 0.84 -14.67
C THR A 172 17.88 1.98 -15.25
N GLY A 173 18.40 2.68 -16.24
CA GLY A 173 17.79 3.87 -16.81
C GLY A 173 16.63 3.56 -17.74
N GLY A 174 15.68 4.50 -17.85
CA GLY A 174 14.58 4.46 -18.80
C GLY A 174 13.28 5.01 -18.25
N THR A 175 12.27 5.02 -19.12
CA THR A 175 10.90 5.47 -18.83
C THR A 175 9.92 4.37 -19.19
N ALA A 176 8.97 4.09 -18.30
CA ALA A 176 7.94 3.08 -18.53
C ALA A 176 6.61 3.49 -17.87
N SER A 177 5.51 2.97 -18.41
CA SER A 177 4.17 3.26 -17.89
C SER A 177 3.39 1.96 -17.66
N GLY A 178 2.44 2.00 -16.73
CA GLY A 178 1.58 0.88 -16.39
C GLY A 178 0.69 1.21 -15.19
N THR A 179 -0.10 0.23 -14.76
CA THR A 179 -0.87 0.33 -13.53
C THR A 179 0.08 0.27 -12.34
N LEU A 180 -0.01 1.23 -11.42
CA LEU A 180 0.80 1.23 -10.19
C LEU A 180 0.30 0.15 -9.24
N SER A 181 1.21 -0.70 -8.79
CA SER A 181 0.96 -1.80 -7.87
C SER A 181 2.19 -2.01 -6.99
N GLY A 182 2.11 -2.86 -5.97
CA GLY A 182 3.27 -3.15 -5.13
C GLY A 182 2.93 -3.27 -3.66
N GLY A 183 3.81 -2.73 -2.80
CA GLY A 183 3.76 -2.77 -1.35
C GLY A 183 4.93 -3.54 -0.76
N TYR A 184 4.71 -4.18 0.39
CA TYR A 184 5.69 -5.02 1.06
C TYR A 184 6.02 -6.27 0.22
N LEU A 185 7.29 -6.49 -0.05
CA LEU A 185 7.76 -7.44 -1.07
C LEU A 185 7.24 -8.87 -0.84
N ASP A 186 7.38 -9.39 0.38
CA ASP A 186 6.99 -10.78 0.66
C ASP A 186 5.49 -11.00 0.52
N ASN A 187 4.64 -10.08 1.01
CA ASN A 187 3.19 -10.15 0.81
C ASN A 187 2.84 -10.06 -0.69
N TYR A 188 3.48 -9.16 -1.42
CA TYR A 188 3.24 -9.01 -2.86
C TYR A 188 3.59 -10.28 -3.63
N VAL A 189 4.73 -10.90 -3.31
CA VAL A 189 5.16 -12.17 -3.90
C VAL A 189 4.19 -13.30 -3.58
N PHE A 190 3.71 -13.39 -2.33
CA PHE A 190 2.69 -14.36 -1.95
C PHE A 190 1.41 -14.19 -2.78
N LEU A 191 0.91 -12.97 -2.90
CA LEU A 191 -0.32 -12.66 -3.66
C LEU A 191 -0.16 -12.97 -5.15
N ALA A 192 1.01 -12.68 -5.72
CA ALA A 192 1.33 -12.98 -7.12
C ALA A 192 1.41 -14.49 -7.37
N ALA A 193 2.04 -15.24 -6.47
CA ALA A 193 2.20 -16.69 -6.59
C ALA A 193 0.89 -17.46 -6.34
N SER A 194 0.06 -16.97 -5.42
CA SER A 194 -1.23 -17.60 -5.08
C SER A 194 -2.38 -17.21 -6.02
N GLY A 195 -2.14 -16.29 -6.98
CA GLY A 195 -3.10 -15.88 -8.00
C GLY A 195 -4.08 -14.79 -7.57
N TRP A 196 -3.96 -14.23 -6.36
CA TRP A 196 -4.82 -13.12 -5.90
C TRP A 196 -4.72 -11.87 -6.79
N ILE A 197 -3.53 -11.62 -7.33
CA ILE A 197 -3.25 -10.47 -8.21
C ILE A 197 -2.84 -10.92 -9.63
N ALA A 198 -3.42 -12.02 -10.12
CA ALA A 198 -3.14 -12.50 -11.48
C ALA A 198 -3.44 -11.41 -12.52
N PRO A 199 -2.50 -11.08 -13.43
CA PRO A 199 -2.67 -10.01 -14.41
C PRO A 199 -3.71 -10.38 -15.47
N LYS A 200 -4.38 -9.38 -16.04
CA LYS A 200 -5.14 -9.54 -17.30
C LYS A 200 -4.14 -9.52 -18.47
N PRO A 201 -4.48 -10.11 -19.63
CA PRO A 201 -3.53 -10.21 -20.75
C PRO A 201 -2.89 -8.90 -21.20
N GLU A 202 -3.65 -7.81 -21.21
CA GLU A 202 -3.21 -6.49 -21.67
C GLU A 202 -2.71 -5.57 -20.54
N GLU A 203 -2.63 -6.09 -19.32
CA GLU A 203 -2.27 -5.29 -18.16
C GLU A 203 -0.75 -5.17 -18.03
N GLU A 204 -0.26 -3.97 -17.75
CA GLU A 204 1.14 -3.67 -17.53
C GLU A 204 1.29 -2.97 -16.18
N PHE A 205 2.38 -3.23 -15.45
CA PHE A 205 2.59 -2.74 -14.11
C PHE A 205 3.86 -1.91 -13.95
N ILE A 206 3.74 -0.83 -13.17
CA ILE A 206 4.86 -0.21 -12.47
C ILE A 206 4.77 -0.67 -11.01
N LEU A 207 5.82 -1.29 -10.50
CA LEU A 207 5.85 -1.79 -9.12
C LEU A 207 6.57 -0.81 -8.20
N ALA A 208 5.90 -0.41 -7.11
CA ALA A 208 6.53 0.24 -5.96
C ALA A 208 6.66 -0.82 -4.85
N LEU A 209 7.87 -1.37 -4.67
CA LEU A 209 8.15 -2.46 -3.73
C LEU A 209 9.06 -1.99 -2.61
N GLU A 210 8.87 -2.49 -1.41
CA GLU A 210 9.75 -2.20 -0.29
C GLU A 210 9.98 -3.43 0.60
N GLU A 211 11.11 -3.44 1.28
CA GLU A 211 11.53 -4.38 2.30
C GLU A 211 12.53 -3.68 3.22
N HIS A 212 12.78 -4.20 4.40
CA HIS A 212 13.72 -3.55 5.32
C HIS A 212 14.63 -4.56 6.02
N GLU A 213 15.92 -4.20 6.19
CA GLU A 213 16.95 -5.05 6.79
C GLU A 213 16.66 -5.44 8.25
N MET A 214 15.79 -4.69 8.95
CA MET A 214 15.40 -5.05 10.32
C MET A 214 14.55 -6.33 10.38
N PHE A 215 13.90 -6.72 9.26
CA PHE A 215 13.10 -7.93 9.18
C PHE A 215 13.86 -9.04 8.48
N PHE A 216 14.45 -8.74 7.33
CA PHE A 216 15.10 -9.74 6.50
C PHE A 216 16.42 -9.24 5.90
N GLY A 217 17.45 -10.09 5.96
CA GLY A 217 18.73 -9.84 5.28
C GLY A 217 18.59 -9.83 3.75
N VAL A 218 19.59 -9.28 3.07
CA VAL A 218 19.60 -9.10 1.61
C VAL A 218 19.46 -10.42 0.85
N GLU A 219 19.88 -11.55 1.43
CA GLU A 219 19.74 -12.88 0.86
C GLU A 219 18.27 -13.28 0.72
N HIS A 220 17.46 -12.97 1.75
CA HIS A 220 16.03 -13.22 1.71
C HIS A 220 15.34 -12.33 0.67
N VAL A 221 15.69 -11.04 0.64
CA VAL A 221 15.17 -10.11 -0.38
C VAL A 221 15.53 -10.59 -1.80
N SER A 222 16.75 -11.08 -1.99
CA SER A 222 17.17 -11.65 -3.28
C SER A 222 16.37 -12.90 -3.66
N ASP A 223 16.02 -13.76 -2.69
CA ASP A 223 15.17 -14.93 -2.90
C ASP A 223 13.73 -14.53 -3.23
N SER A 224 13.17 -13.57 -2.51
CA SER A 224 11.82 -13.05 -2.78
C SER A 224 11.71 -12.40 -4.16
N ILE A 225 12.73 -11.65 -4.60
CA ILE A 225 12.84 -11.18 -5.99
C ILE A 225 12.91 -12.37 -6.98
N GLY A 226 13.68 -13.41 -6.65
CA GLY A 226 13.75 -14.63 -7.47
C GLY A 226 12.43 -15.39 -7.57
N ARG A 227 11.61 -15.36 -6.51
CA ARG A 227 10.24 -15.89 -6.51
C ARG A 227 9.30 -15.01 -7.35
N LEU A 228 9.39 -13.67 -7.23
CA LEU A 228 8.63 -12.73 -8.06
C LEU A 228 8.87 -12.99 -9.56
N GLU A 229 10.14 -13.25 -9.95
CA GLU A 229 10.50 -13.57 -11.33
C GLU A 229 9.82 -14.85 -11.88
N GLN A 230 9.34 -15.73 -11.00
CA GLN A 230 8.64 -16.98 -11.36
C GLN A 230 7.11 -16.84 -11.34
N THR A 231 6.58 -15.69 -10.94
CA THR A 231 5.14 -15.45 -10.91
C THR A 231 4.59 -15.03 -12.28
N PRO A 232 3.28 -15.23 -12.53
CA PRO A 232 2.63 -14.70 -13.72
C PRO A 232 2.68 -13.17 -13.84
N VAL A 233 2.96 -12.44 -12.76
CA VAL A 233 3.01 -10.97 -12.74
C VAL A 233 4.27 -10.45 -13.42
N MET A 234 5.42 -11.08 -13.24
CA MET A 234 6.70 -10.54 -13.71
C MET A 234 6.77 -10.21 -15.20
N PRO A 235 6.24 -11.04 -16.13
CA PRO A 235 6.20 -10.71 -17.57
C PRO A 235 5.44 -9.43 -17.92
N HIS A 236 4.58 -8.96 -17.01
CA HIS A 236 3.78 -7.74 -17.15
C HIS A 236 4.42 -6.51 -16.50
N VAL A 237 5.52 -6.68 -15.77
CA VAL A 237 6.22 -5.56 -15.11
C VAL A 237 7.00 -4.76 -16.16
N ARG A 238 6.84 -3.44 -16.13
CA ARG A 238 7.50 -2.49 -17.03
C ARG A 238 8.50 -1.60 -16.33
N GLY A 239 8.44 -1.49 -15.00
CA GLY A 239 9.40 -0.72 -14.22
C GLY A 239 9.22 -0.97 -12.73
N ILE A 240 10.28 -0.71 -11.95
CA ILE A 240 10.28 -0.92 -10.50
C ILE A 240 10.88 0.31 -9.81
N LEU A 241 10.17 0.83 -8.82
CA LEU A 241 10.67 1.74 -7.80
C LEU A 241 10.80 0.95 -6.50
N PHE A 242 12.03 0.80 -6.00
CA PHE A 242 12.29 0.10 -4.73
C PHE A 242 12.47 1.11 -3.60
N GLY A 243 11.81 0.89 -2.49
CA GLY A 243 11.82 1.74 -1.31
C GLY A 243 13.03 1.54 -0.41
N HIS A 244 13.04 2.27 0.70
CA HIS A 244 14.10 2.23 1.70
C HIS A 244 14.30 0.81 2.26
N TYR A 245 15.55 0.35 2.25
CA TYR A 245 15.93 -0.95 2.79
C TYR A 245 16.84 -0.85 4.01
N SER A 246 17.87 0.00 3.95
CA SER A 246 18.89 0.10 5.01
C SER A 246 19.61 1.44 5.00
N ASP A 247 20.17 1.81 6.16
CA ASP A 247 21.08 2.96 6.31
C ASP A 247 22.40 2.51 6.98
N PRO A 248 23.55 2.56 6.28
CA PRO A 248 23.74 3.00 4.88
C PRO A 248 23.14 2.03 3.88
N MET A 249 22.85 2.56 2.66
CA MET A 249 22.36 1.78 1.54
C MET A 249 23.17 0.50 1.30
N ASN A 250 22.48 -0.62 1.13
CA ASN A 250 23.09 -1.93 0.87
C ASN A 250 23.44 -2.09 -0.61
N GLU A 251 24.74 -2.10 -0.94
CA GLU A 251 25.22 -2.22 -2.32
C GLU A 251 24.91 -3.60 -2.94
N HIS A 252 24.76 -4.68 -2.15
CA HIS A 252 24.38 -5.99 -2.67
C HIS A 252 22.92 -5.99 -3.13
N LEU A 253 22.03 -5.27 -2.43
CA LEU A 253 20.66 -5.07 -2.89
C LEU A 253 20.63 -4.30 -4.22
N LEU A 254 21.37 -3.20 -4.32
CA LEU A 254 21.44 -2.44 -5.58
C LEU A 254 21.95 -3.30 -6.74
N PHE A 255 22.96 -4.13 -6.48
CA PHE A 255 23.45 -5.06 -7.50
C PHE A 255 22.39 -6.09 -7.89
N ARG A 256 21.64 -6.65 -6.93
CA ARG A 256 20.53 -7.57 -7.21
C ARG A 256 19.42 -6.93 -8.04
N LEU A 257 19.05 -5.69 -7.70
CA LEU A 257 18.07 -4.90 -8.47
C LEU A 257 18.58 -4.59 -9.88
N LYS A 258 19.87 -4.30 -10.04
CA LYS A 258 20.48 -4.10 -11.35
C LYS A 258 20.40 -5.36 -12.22
N VAL A 259 20.76 -6.53 -11.67
CA VAL A 259 20.63 -7.81 -12.38
C VAL A 259 19.18 -8.05 -12.83
N LEU A 260 18.20 -7.73 -11.98
CA LEU A 260 16.77 -7.84 -12.33
C LEU A 260 16.41 -6.91 -13.49
N GLY A 261 16.76 -5.63 -13.39
CA GLY A 261 16.45 -4.63 -14.42
C GLY A 261 17.09 -4.95 -15.78
N GLU A 262 18.37 -5.33 -15.79
CA GLU A 262 19.08 -5.73 -17.00
C GLU A 262 18.50 -7.01 -17.64
N LYS A 263 18.16 -8.02 -16.82
CA LYS A 263 17.57 -9.30 -17.29
C LYS A 263 16.22 -9.10 -17.97
N TRP A 264 15.38 -8.22 -17.40
CA TRP A 264 14.02 -7.98 -17.91
C TRP A 264 13.92 -6.78 -18.85
N GLY A 265 15.00 -6.01 -19.00
CA GLY A 265 15.04 -4.83 -19.85
C GLY A 265 14.11 -3.71 -19.37
N ILE A 266 13.99 -3.52 -18.04
CA ILE A 266 13.10 -2.55 -17.41
C ILE A 266 13.86 -1.49 -16.61
N PRO A 267 13.36 -0.24 -16.53
CA PRO A 267 13.89 0.78 -15.63
C PRO A 267 13.65 0.39 -14.18
N VAL A 268 14.70 0.58 -13.36
CA VAL A 268 14.66 0.35 -11.91
C VAL A 268 15.31 1.53 -11.20
N ALA A 269 14.66 2.06 -10.18
CA ALA A 269 15.23 3.05 -9.27
C ALA A 269 15.03 2.63 -7.82
N TYR A 270 15.88 3.17 -6.96
CA TYR A 270 15.77 3.07 -5.50
C TYR A 270 15.57 4.47 -4.90
N THR A 271 14.79 4.56 -3.84
CA THR A 271 14.53 5.81 -3.11
C THR A 271 14.31 5.55 -1.62
N ASP A 272 14.65 6.54 -0.80
CA ASP A 272 14.33 6.56 0.64
C ASP A 272 13.00 7.29 0.93
N ASP A 273 12.16 7.50 -0.08
CA ASP A 273 10.89 8.20 0.07
C ASP A 273 9.81 7.37 0.76
N PHE A 274 9.92 6.04 0.74
CA PHE A 274 8.95 5.13 1.32
C PHE A 274 9.58 3.82 1.80
N GLY A 275 8.80 3.01 2.51
CA GLY A 275 9.23 1.77 3.15
C GLY A 275 9.32 1.94 4.67
N HIS A 276 9.99 1.01 5.36
CA HIS A 276 10.12 1.03 6.82
C HIS A 276 11.24 1.96 7.33
N GLY A 277 11.63 2.96 6.53
CA GLY A 277 12.55 4.02 6.91
C GLY A 277 11.86 5.17 7.65
N VAL A 278 12.38 6.39 7.44
CA VAL A 278 11.87 7.61 8.11
C VAL A 278 10.79 8.34 7.32
N ASN A 279 10.64 8.02 6.03
CA ASN A 279 9.70 8.67 5.11
C ASN A 279 8.64 7.67 4.63
N HIS A 280 7.38 8.09 4.61
CA HIS A 280 6.24 7.25 4.29
C HIS A 280 5.39 7.90 3.20
N ALA A 281 5.92 7.91 1.96
CA ALA A 281 5.14 8.36 0.80
C ALA A 281 3.89 7.51 0.62
N ILE A 282 2.81 8.14 0.16
CA ILE A 282 1.58 7.46 -0.19
C ILE A 282 1.55 7.20 -1.70
N PHE A 283 1.25 5.97 -2.09
CA PHE A 283 1.08 5.52 -3.47
C PHE A 283 -0.37 5.16 -3.77
N PRO A 284 -0.95 5.71 -4.85
CA PRO A 284 -2.30 5.37 -5.28
C PRO A 284 -2.28 4.10 -6.15
N PHE A 285 -2.28 2.92 -5.54
CA PHE A 285 -2.33 1.66 -6.30
C PHE A 285 -3.65 1.51 -7.06
N GLY A 286 -3.53 1.04 -8.30
CA GLY A 286 -4.61 1.00 -9.28
C GLY A 286 -4.63 2.21 -10.22
N ALA A 287 -3.93 3.30 -9.92
CA ALA A 287 -3.77 4.43 -10.85
C ALA A 287 -2.83 4.04 -12.00
N HIS A 288 -3.00 4.68 -13.16
CA HIS A 288 -1.99 4.61 -14.22
C HIS A 288 -0.78 5.47 -13.82
N ALA A 289 0.43 4.92 -13.93
CA ALA A 289 1.66 5.60 -13.54
C ALA A 289 2.68 5.61 -14.67
N THR A 290 3.53 6.63 -14.67
CA THR A 290 4.73 6.69 -15.52
C THR A 290 5.95 6.90 -14.62
N LEU A 291 6.87 5.94 -14.65
CA LEU A 291 8.15 5.97 -13.96
C LEU A 291 9.24 6.41 -14.93
N ASP A 292 9.96 7.48 -14.59
CA ASP A 292 11.15 7.96 -15.28
C ASP A 292 12.34 7.95 -14.30
N THR A 293 13.18 6.94 -14.43
CA THR A 293 14.29 6.74 -13.50
C THR A 293 15.45 7.69 -13.72
N GLU A 294 15.59 8.27 -14.95
CA GLU A 294 16.65 9.21 -15.28
C GLU A 294 16.35 10.61 -14.71
N ASN A 295 15.09 11.03 -14.73
CA ASN A 295 14.64 12.29 -14.15
C ASN A 295 14.15 12.15 -12.70
N ALA A 296 14.22 10.95 -12.13
CA ALA A 296 13.73 10.63 -10.79
C ALA A 296 12.28 11.11 -10.60
N ALA A 297 11.38 10.69 -11.48
CA ALA A 297 10.00 11.12 -11.49
C ALA A 297 9.03 9.93 -11.56
N LEU A 298 7.94 10.02 -10.83
CA LEU A 298 6.80 9.12 -10.93
C LEU A 298 5.53 9.98 -10.96
N SER A 299 4.78 9.89 -12.04
CA SER A 299 3.51 10.60 -12.20
C SER A 299 2.34 9.64 -12.19
N TYR A 300 1.16 10.14 -11.81
CA TYR A 300 -0.07 9.38 -11.69
C TYR A 300 -1.19 10.00 -12.51
N SER A 301 -2.08 9.16 -13.05
CA SER A 301 -3.36 9.58 -13.60
C SER A 301 -4.43 8.54 -13.28
N TYR A 302 -5.59 9.00 -12.84
CA TYR A 302 -6.78 8.16 -12.77
C TYR A 302 -7.51 8.23 -14.12
N LYS A 303 -7.83 7.06 -14.68
CA LYS A 303 -8.64 6.98 -15.91
C LYS A 303 -10.10 7.00 -15.57
#